data_e3b1320ae3caaf817a12ac42d18c1b6e
#
_entry.id   e3b1320ae3caaf817a12ac42d18c1b6e
#
_cell.length_a   1.000
_cell.length_b   1.000
_cell.length_c   1.000
_cell.angle_alpha   90.00
_cell.angle_beta   90.00
_cell.angle_gamma   90.00
#
_symmetry.space_group_name_H-M   'P 1'
#
loop_
_entity.id
_entity.type
_entity.pdbx_description
1 polymer ?
#
loop_
_entity_poly.entity_id
_entity_poly.type
_entity_poly.pdbx_seq_one_letter_code
_entity_poly.pdbx_strand_id
1 'polypeptide(L)'
;LQDKWNDRLLGLISNGGCVGDIVRYSTYLESHIIGDPTYRFTPAEKPALNLGHIIHEDRPSVWKKLLRDDHPDIQSLAIEHLCRQGMLTSAQLRDIYETSPFATVRLQALEKIALIGDDNFIEVLKEASQDSHEQVQRQAIRLIGKSGDERLIPALIKICITNNTSDRCNFNAMGDLSVFPKDKLLEEFARQFDDPK
;
A
#
# COMPACT_ATOMS: atom_id res chain seq x y z
N LEU A 1 9.13 -12.92 11.79
CA LEU A 1 8.18 -13.35 10.75
C LEU A 1 7.63 -12.11 10.09
N GLN A 2 8.04 -11.82 8.85
CA GLN A 2 7.41 -10.77 8.08
C GLN A 2 5.97 -11.19 7.75
N ASP A 3 5.02 -10.31 8.01
CA ASP A 3 3.65 -10.52 7.55
C ASP A 3 3.64 -10.47 6.02
N LYS A 4 3.51 -11.62 5.44
CA LYS A 4 3.41 -11.78 3.99
C LYS A 4 1.93 -11.75 3.63
N TRP A 5 1.51 -10.68 3.00
CA TRP A 5 0.14 -10.51 2.52
C TRP A 5 0.06 -11.00 1.09
N ASN A 6 -0.24 -12.28 0.92
CA ASN A 6 -0.45 -12.87 -0.41
C ASN A 6 -1.89 -12.78 -0.89
N ASP A 7 -2.75 -12.14 -0.12
CA ASP A 7 -4.18 -12.02 -0.35
C ASP A 7 -4.58 -10.79 -1.19
N ARG A 8 -3.61 -9.98 -1.60
CA ARG A 8 -3.88 -8.87 -2.52
C ARG A 8 -4.42 -9.38 -3.82
N LEU A 9 -5.41 -8.65 -4.34
CA LEU A 9 -6.04 -8.93 -5.61
C LEU A 9 -6.81 -10.26 -5.67
N LEU A 10 -7.03 -10.94 -4.54
CA LEU A 10 -7.83 -12.17 -4.52
C LEU A 10 -9.28 -11.94 -5.00
N GLY A 11 -9.83 -10.75 -4.81
CA GLY A 11 -11.14 -10.37 -5.33
C GLY A 11 -11.23 -10.43 -6.85
N LEU A 12 -10.10 -10.40 -7.57
CA LEU A 12 -10.08 -10.55 -9.02
C LEU A 12 -10.49 -11.94 -9.50
N ILE A 13 -10.47 -12.94 -8.62
CA ILE A 13 -11.00 -14.30 -8.92
C ILE A 13 -12.47 -14.21 -9.29
N SER A 14 -13.24 -13.41 -8.57
CA SER A 14 -14.67 -13.20 -8.86
C SER A 14 -14.93 -12.49 -10.20
N ASN A 15 -13.92 -11.83 -10.75
CA ASN A 15 -13.94 -11.14 -12.04
C ASN A 15 -13.29 -11.96 -13.17
N GLY A 16 -13.16 -13.28 -13.00
CA GLY A 16 -12.62 -14.16 -14.02
C GLY A 16 -11.10 -14.26 -14.08
N GLY A 17 -10.38 -13.69 -13.09
CA GLY A 17 -8.95 -13.91 -12.92
C GLY A 17 -8.65 -15.35 -12.49
N CYS A 18 -7.48 -15.87 -12.83
CA CYS A 18 -6.96 -17.11 -12.27
C CYS A 18 -5.87 -16.82 -11.22
N VAL A 19 -5.53 -17.83 -10.40
CA VAL A 19 -4.51 -17.67 -9.36
C VAL A 19 -3.16 -17.25 -9.94
N GLY A 20 -2.79 -17.79 -11.12
CA GLY A 20 -1.57 -17.41 -11.81
C GLY A 20 -1.54 -15.94 -12.22
N ASP A 21 -2.67 -15.40 -12.69
CA ASP A 21 -2.79 -13.97 -13.02
C ASP A 21 -2.54 -13.09 -11.78
N ILE A 22 -3.09 -13.49 -10.62
CA ILE A 22 -2.98 -12.74 -9.36
C ILE A 22 -1.56 -12.79 -8.81
N VAL A 23 -0.95 -13.97 -8.76
CA VAL A 23 0.38 -14.16 -8.18
C VAL A 23 1.46 -13.42 -8.98
N ARG A 24 1.27 -13.16 -10.28
CA ARG A 24 2.19 -12.33 -11.09
C ARG A 24 2.34 -10.91 -10.53
N TYR A 25 1.37 -10.41 -9.79
CA TYR A 25 1.39 -9.09 -9.15
C TYR A 25 1.77 -9.16 -7.67
N SER A 26 2.08 -10.36 -7.16
CA SER A 26 2.60 -10.51 -5.80
C SER A 26 4.00 -9.90 -5.70
N THR A 27 4.23 -9.17 -4.63
CA THR A 27 5.55 -8.61 -4.31
C THR A 27 6.48 -9.65 -3.65
N TYR A 28 5.98 -10.85 -3.38
CA TYR A 28 6.73 -11.90 -2.68
C TYR A 28 7.23 -12.96 -3.65
N LEU A 29 8.53 -12.95 -3.89
CA LEU A 29 9.21 -13.92 -4.76
C LEU A 29 9.16 -15.37 -4.23
N GLU A 30 8.85 -15.52 -2.95
CA GLU A 30 8.80 -16.83 -2.27
C GLU A 30 7.41 -17.48 -2.33
N SER A 31 6.45 -16.83 -2.99
CA SER A 31 5.09 -17.39 -3.13
C SER A 31 5.09 -18.50 -4.18
N HIS A 32 4.60 -19.66 -3.78
CA HIS A 32 4.47 -20.82 -4.65
C HIS A 32 3.00 -21.16 -4.89
N ILE A 33 2.66 -21.51 -6.12
CA ILE A 33 1.34 -22.04 -6.48
C ILE A 33 1.43 -23.57 -6.45
N ILE A 34 0.56 -24.19 -5.66
CA ILE A 34 0.38 -25.64 -5.66
C ILE A 34 -0.91 -25.95 -6.39
N GLY A 35 -0.81 -26.58 -7.56
CA GLY A 35 -1.94 -26.90 -8.43
C GLY A 35 -1.86 -26.20 -9.79
N ASP A 36 -2.98 -26.15 -10.51
CA ASP A 36 -3.06 -25.51 -11.82
C ASP A 36 -3.22 -23.98 -11.70
N PRO A 37 -2.19 -23.19 -12.07
CA PRO A 37 -2.26 -21.73 -11.99
C PRO A 37 -3.28 -21.13 -12.95
N THR A 38 -3.70 -21.86 -13.97
CA THR A 38 -4.65 -21.38 -15.00
C THR A 38 -6.11 -21.65 -14.64
N TYR A 39 -6.35 -22.38 -13.55
CA TYR A 39 -7.71 -22.68 -13.11
C TYR A 39 -8.48 -21.40 -12.82
N ARG A 40 -9.69 -21.34 -13.38
CA ARG A 40 -10.63 -20.20 -13.21
C ARG A 40 -11.91 -20.71 -12.57
N PHE A 41 -12.38 -19.96 -11.59
CA PHE A 41 -13.71 -20.20 -11.05
C PHE A 41 -14.78 -19.60 -11.97
N THR A 42 -15.90 -20.30 -12.11
CA THR A 42 -17.06 -19.73 -12.77
C THR A 42 -17.78 -18.84 -11.76
N PRO A 43 -17.85 -17.52 -11.97
CA PRO A 43 -18.60 -16.64 -11.08
C PRO A 43 -20.07 -17.02 -11.04
N ALA A 44 -20.70 -16.88 -9.86
CA ALA A 44 -22.15 -17.12 -9.71
C ALA A 44 -22.97 -16.14 -10.57
N GLU A 45 -22.47 -14.91 -10.71
CA GLU A 45 -23.03 -13.89 -11.59
C GLU A 45 -22.01 -13.51 -12.66
N LYS A 46 -22.50 -13.14 -13.86
CA LYS A 46 -21.62 -12.70 -14.94
C LYS A 46 -20.97 -11.37 -14.53
N PRO A 47 -19.64 -11.31 -14.37
CA PRO A 47 -18.97 -10.09 -13.97
C PRO A 47 -19.14 -9.02 -15.05
N ALA A 48 -19.31 -7.75 -14.63
CA ALA A 48 -19.37 -6.62 -15.55
C ALA A 48 -18.07 -6.47 -16.36
N LEU A 49 -16.97 -6.92 -15.81
CA LEU A 49 -15.64 -6.92 -16.42
C LEU A 49 -15.08 -8.34 -16.40
N ASN A 50 -14.73 -8.87 -17.56
CA ASN A 50 -14.01 -10.15 -17.65
C ASN A 50 -12.51 -9.92 -17.64
N LEU A 51 -11.90 -10.09 -16.47
CA LEU A 51 -10.49 -9.83 -16.25
C LEU A 51 -9.60 -10.72 -17.15
N GLY A 52 -9.99 -11.95 -17.41
CA GLY A 52 -9.24 -12.85 -18.27
C GLY A 52 -8.98 -12.31 -19.68
N HIS A 53 -9.80 -11.36 -20.14
CA HIS A 53 -9.61 -10.71 -21.44
C HIS A 53 -8.75 -9.44 -21.36
N ILE A 54 -8.77 -8.73 -20.24
CA ILE A 54 -8.12 -7.41 -20.15
C ILE A 54 -6.81 -7.42 -19.36
N ILE A 55 -6.53 -8.48 -18.60
CA ILE A 55 -5.33 -8.52 -17.75
C ILE A 55 -4.01 -8.40 -18.53
N HIS A 56 -4.04 -8.71 -19.81
CA HIS A 56 -2.91 -8.59 -20.73
C HIS A 56 -3.01 -7.36 -21.65
N GLU A 57 -3.95 -6.47 -21.37
CA GLU A 57 -4.14 -5.26 -22.16
C GLU A 57 -3.02 -4.24 -21.88
N ASP A 58 -2.34 -3.78 -22.95
CA ASP A 58 -1.23 -2.84 -22.82
C ASP A 58 -1.63 -1.37 -23.05
N ARG A 59 -2.88 -1.10 -23.49
CA ARG A 59 -3.33 0.26 -23.77
C ARG A 59 -3.59 1.05 -22.48
N PRO A 60 -2.85 2.16 -22.25
CA PRO A 60 -3.04 2.98 -21.04
C PRO A 60 -4.45 3.54 -20.88
N SER A 61 -5.14 3.81 -22.00
CA SER A 61 -6.51 4.34 -21.97
C SER A 61 -7.52 3.41 -21.31
N VAL A 62 -7.33 2.10 -21.44
CA VAL A 62 -8.16 1.09 -20.77
C VAL A 62 -7.95 1.17 -19.26
N TRP A 63 -6.70 1.15 -18.82
CA TRP A 63 -6.34 1.19 -17.40
C TRP A 63 -6.70 2.52 -16.73
N LYS A 64 -6.57 3.66 -17.44
CA LYS A 64 -7.04 4.96 -16.94
C LYS A 64 -8.54 4.98 -16.67
N LYS A 65 -9.35 4.28 -17.49
CA LYS A 65 -10.78 4.14 -17.22
C LYS A 65 -11.04 3.28 -15.99
N LEU A 66 -10.29 2.20 -15.81
CA LEU A 66 -10.44 1.25 -14.70
C LEU A 66 -9.93 1.77 -13.36
N LEU A 67 -9.18 2.89 -13.31
CA LEU A 67 -8.90 3.60 -12.05
C LEU A 67 -10.17 4.10 -11.35
N ARG A 68 -11.30 4.19 -12.06
CA ARG A 68 -12.59 4.66 -11.54
C ARG A 68 -13.62 3.53 -11.42
N ASP A 69 -13.17 2.28 -11.51
CA ASP A 69 -14.02 1.12 -11.30
C ASP A 69 -14.47 1.03 -9.84
N ASP A 70 -15.67 0.49 -9.59
CA ASP A 70 -16.19 0.36 -8.22
C ASP A 70 -15.48 -0.76 -7.43
N HIS A 71 -14.75 -1.64 -8.10
CA HIS A 71 -14.05 -2.75 -7.46
C HIS A 71 -12.61 -2.37 -7.09
N PRO A 72 -12.24 -2.38 -5.78
CA PRO A 72 -10.94 -1.92 -5.32
C PRO A 72 -9.74 -2.69 -5.91
N ASP A 73 -9.88 -3.99 -6.15
CA ASP A 73 -8.80 -4.78 -6.73
C ASP A 73 -8.59 -4.46 -8.21
N ILE A 74 -9.65 -4.06 -8.94
CA ILE A 74 -9.52 -3.57 -10.32
C ILE A 74 -8.81 -2.22 -10.34
N GLN A 75 -9.15 -1.30 -9.43
CA GLN A 75 -8.42 -0.04 -9.28
C GLN A 75 -6.95 -0.30 -8.95
N SER A 76 -6.65 -1.19 -8.01
CA SER A 76 -5.28 -1.53 -7.63
C SER A 76 -4.48 -2.13 -8.79
N LEU A 77 -5.12 -2.98 -9.59
CA LEU A 77 -4.52 -3.53 -10.81
C LEU A 77 -4.26 -2.44 -11.86
N ALA A 78 -5.19 -1.49 -12.01
CA ALA A 78 -5.02 -0.37 -12.91
C ALA A 78 -3.84 0.55 -12.50
N ILE A 79 -3.69 0.81 -11.21
CA ILE A 79 -2.51 1.53 -10.67
C ILE A 79 -1.23 0.77 -11.04
N GLU A 80 -1.21 -0.55 -10.85
CA GLU A 80 -0.05 -1.38 -11.17
C GLU A 80 0.35 -1.26 -12.64
N HIS A 81 -0.60 -1.43 -13.56
CA HIS A 81 -0.34 -1.34 -15.01
C HIS A 81 0.12 0.05 -15.43
N LEU A 82 -0.55 1.10 -14.94
CA LEU A 82 -0.19 2.47 -15.29
C LEU A 82 1.17 2.89 -14.73
N CYS A 83 1.52 2.45 -13.51
CA CYS A 83 2.84 2.71 -12.94
C CYS A 83 3.95 2.00 -13.74
N ARG A 84 3.75 0.74 -14.16
CA ARG A 84 4.71 0.01 -14.99
C ARG A 84 4.96 0.70 -16.34
N GLN A 85 3.96 1.40 -16.86
CA GLN A 85 4.03 2.15 -18.11
C GLN A 85 4.53 3.60 -17.91
N GLY A 86 4.84 4.02 -16.68
CA GLY A 86 5.24 5.40 -16.38
C GLY A 86 4.11 6.44 -16.59
N MET A 87 2.85 6.01 -16.49
CA MET A 87 1.67 6.84 -16.80
C MET A 87 1.02 7.48 -15.57
N LEU A 88 1.56 7.23 -14.38
CA LEU A 88 1.16 7.88 -13.13
C LEU A 88 2.35 8.59 -12.50
N THR A 89 2.15 9.85 -12.18
CA THR A 89 3.11 10.65 -11.39
C THR A 89 2.90 10.44 -9.90
N SER A 90 3.89 10.77 -9.09
CA SER A 90 3.80 10.77 -7.64
C SER A 90 2.64 11.63 -7.12
N ALA A 91 2.42 12.81 -7.71
CA ALA A 91 1.29 13.68 -7.36
C ALA A 91 -0.08 13.03 -7.64
N GLN A 92 -0.21 12.31 -8.76
CA GLN A 92 -1.45 11.60 -9.08
C GLN A 92 -1.68 10.40 -8.14
N LEU A 93 -0.61 9.70 -7.76
CA LEU A 93 -0.68 8.61 -6.77
C LEU A 93 -1.05 9.14 -5.38
N ARG A 94 -0.54 10.32 -5.01
CA ARG A 94 -0.93 11.01 -3.79
C ARG A 94 -2.42 11.35 -3.79
N ASP A 95 -2.94 11.93 -4.87
CA ASP A 95 -4.38 12.23 -5.03
C ASP A 95 -5.23 10.95 -4.89
N ILE A 96 -4.79 9.84 -5.50
CA ILE A 96 -5.47 8.55 -5.34
C ILE A 96 -5.44 8.08 -3.88
N TYR A 97 -4.32 8.23 -3.18
CA TYR A 97 -4.20 7.90 -1.77
C TYR A 97 -5.18 8.71 -0.92
N GLU A 98 -5.20 10.03 -1.08
CA GLU A 98 -6.00 10.96 -0.29
C GLU A 98 -7.52 10.79 -0.53
N THR A 99 -7.92 10.46 -1.76
CA THR A 99 -9.33 10.42 -2.15
C THR A 99 -9.99 9.05 -2.11
N SER A 100 -9.20 7.96 -2.11
CA SER A 100 -9.77 6.61 -2.16
C SER A 100 -10.38 6.16 -0.82
N PRO A 101 -11.64 5.70 -0.81
CA PRO A 101 -12.25 5.11 0.38
C PRO A 101 -11.69 3.70 0.67
N PHE A 102 -11.03 3.06 -0.29
CA PHE A 102 -10.57 1.68 -0.18
C PHE A 102 -9.15 1.59 0.34
N ALA A 103 -8.96 0.95 1.49
CA ALA A 103 -7.64 0.77 2.11
C ALA A 103 -6.64 0.03 1.20
N THR A 104 -7.11 -0.93 0.41
CA THR A 104 -6.27 -1.67 -0.55
C THR A 104 -5.74 -0.77 -1.67
N VAL A 105 -6.55 0.18 -2.14
CA VAL A 105 -6.16 1.17 -3.15
C VAL A 105 -5.18 2.17 -2.56
N ARG A 106 -5.44 2.68 -1.35
CA ARG A 106 -4.50 3.56 -0.63
C ARG A 106 -3.15 2.88 -0.40
N LEU A 107 -3.17 1.61 0.00
CA LEU A 107 -1.96 0.81 0.19
C LEU A 107 -1.18 0.63 -1.12
N GLN A 108 -1.86 0.37 -2.23
CA GLN A 108 -1.23 0.25 -3.55
C GLN A 108 -0.60 1.58 -3.98
N ALA A 109 -1.31 2.70 -3.81
CA ALA A 109 -0.79 4.03 -4.12
C ALA A 109 0.44 4.37 -3.28
N LEU A 110 0.40 4.14 -1.97
CA LEU A 110 1.51 4.35 -1.04
C LEU A 110 2.77 3.57 -1.47
N GLU A 111 2.62 2.31 -1.85
CA GLU A 111 3.76 1.50 -2.29
C GLU A 111 4.36 1.98 -3.61
N LYS A 112 3.52 2.47 -4.53
CA LYS A 112 4.01 3.03 -5.79
C LYS A 112 4.71 4.37 -5.60
N ILE A 113 4.22 5.24 -4.71
CA ILE A 113 4.92 6.47 -4.32
C ILE A 113 6.28 6.14 -3.70
N ALA A 114 6.35 5.12 -2.86
CA ALA A 114 7.61 4.67 -2.24
C ALA A 114 8.68 4.24 -3.25
N LEU A 115 8.28 3.73 -4.42
CA LEU A 115 9.20 3.38 -5.50
C LEU A 115 9.73 4.61 -6.25
N ILE A 116 8.97 5.72 -6.25
CA ILE A 116 9.40 6.99 -6.86
C ILE A 116 10.34 7.73 -5.91
N GLY A 117 10.02 7.79 -4.62
CA GLY A 117 10.89 8.29 -3.56
C GLY A 117 11.14 9.81 -3.59
N ASP A 118 10.21 10.60 -4.11
CA ASP A 118 10.26 12.06 -4.11
C ASP A 118 9.69 12.69 -2.81
N ASP A 119 9.57 14.03 -2.76
CA ASP A 119 9.05 14.71 -1.57
C ASP A 119 7.58 14.37 -1.25
N ASN A 120 6.76 13.99 -2.23
CA ASN A 120 5.41 13.50 -2.00
C ASN A 120 5.41 12.23 -1.14
N PHE A 121 6.44 11.38 -1.26
CA PHE A 121 6.60 10.20 -0.44
C PHE A 121 6.64 10.52 1.05
N ILE A 122 7.41 11.56 1.43
CA ILE A 122 7.53 11.96 2.84
C ILE A 122 6.18 12.46 3.38
N GLU A 123 5.48 13.30 2.62
CA GLU A 123 4.19 13.83 3.06
C GLU A 123 3.13 12.73 3.18
N VAL A 124 3.05 11.84 2.20
CA VAL A 124 2.11 10.71 2.26
C VAL A 124 2.44 9.76 3.41
N LEU A 125 3.73 9.55 3.74
CA LEU A 125 4.10 8.70 4.90
C LEU A 125 3.64 9.30 6.23
N LYS A 126 3.73 10.63 6.40
CA LYS A 126 3.20 11.31 7.60
C LYS A 126 1.71 11.05 7.76
N GLU A 127 0.94 11.20 6.67
CA GLU A 127 -0.49 10.96 6.66
C GLU A 127 -0.83 9.48 6.86
N ALA A 128 -0.16 8.58 6.12
CA ALA A 128 -0.39 7.14 6.16
C ALA A 128 -0.02 6.50 7.50
N SER A 129 0.88 7.12 8.26
CA SER A 129 1.20 6.72 9.63
C SER A 129 0.02 6.87 10.60
N GLN A 130 -1.00 7.65 10.21
CA GLN A 130 -2.23 7.90 10.96
C GLN A 130 -3.48 7.41 10.18
N ASP A 131 -3.31 6.61 9.13
CA ASP A 131 -4.45 6.09 8.35
C ASP A 131 -5.42 5.32 9.23
N SER A 132 -6.70 5.41 8.91
CA SER A 132 -7.77 4.71 9.65
C SER A 132 -7.69 3.19 9.53
N HIS A 133 -6.94 2.67 8.57
CA HIS A 133 -6.79 1.24 8.34
C HIS A 133 -5.41 0.74 8.79
N GLU A 134 -5.40 -0.22 9.71
CA GLU A 134 -4.17 -0.74 10.34
C GLU A 134 -3.09 -1.19 9.33
N GLN A 135 -3.47 -1.85 8.24
CA GLN A 135 -2.49 -2.33 7.25
C GLN A 135 -1.78 -1.18 6.54
N VAL A 136 -2.48 -0.08 6.26
CA VAL A 136 -1.89 1.12 5.66
C VAL A 136 -0.92 1.75 6.65
N GLN A 137 -1.34 1.92 7.93
CA GLN A 137 -0.46 2.40 9.00
C GLN A 137 0.81 1.54 9.13
N ARG A 138 0.65 0.23 9.21
CA ARG A 138 1.78 -0.72 9.36
C ARG A 138 2.77 -0.62 8.20
N GLN A 139 2.26 -0.48 6.98
CA GLN A 139 3.12 -0.32 5.81
C GLN A 139 3.82 1.05 5.83
N ALA A 140 3.13 2.12 6.22
CA ALA A 140 3.73 3.43 6.38
C ALA A 140 4.87 3.41 7.41
N ILE A 141 4.62 2.86 8.61
CA ILE A 141 5.63 2.70 9.66
C ILE A 141 6.88 1.99 9.12
N ARG A 142 6.69 0.86 8.46
CA ARG A 142 7.79 0.10 7.87
C ARG A 142 8.56 0.87 6.79
N LEU A 143 7.86 1.67 5.99
CA LEU A 143 8.48 2.53 4.98
C LEU A 143 9.22 3.71 5.62
N ILE A 144 8.73 4.24 6.74
CA ILE A 144 9.43 5.25 7.55
C ILE A 144 10.77 4.70 8.04
N GLY A 145 10.77 3.53 8.67
CA GLY A 145 12.00 2.86 9.11
C GLY A 145 12.98 2.59 7.96
N LYS A 146 12.47 2.15 6.81
CA LYS A 146 13.31 1.90 5.63
C LYS A 146 13.90 3.18 5.01
N SER A 147 13.17 4.29 5.06
CA SER A 147 13.64 5.56 4.48
C SER A 147 14.79 6.17 5.28
N GLY A 148 14.80 6.02 6.61
CA GLY A 148 15.72 6.70 7.51
C GLY A 148 15.64 8.23 7.45
N ASP A 149 14.58 8.79 6.87
CA ASP A 149 14.44 10.26 6.74
C ASP A 149 14.01 10.89 8.07
N GLU A 150 14.88 11.73 8.63
CA GLU A 150 14.65 12.37 9.92
C GLU A 150 13.38 13.22 9.98
N ARG A 151 12.87 13.72 8.86
CA ARG A 151 11.60 14.45 8.76
C ARG A 151 10.37 13.62 9.20
N LEU A 152 10.55 12.30 9.31
CA LEU A 152 9.51 11.33 9.71
C LEU A 152 9.58 10.94 11.19
N ILE A 153 10.62 11.35 11.91
CA ILE A 153 10.74 11.11 13.36
C ILE A 153 9.49 11.54 14.13
N PRO A 154 8.91 12.74 13.87
CA PRO A 154 7.71 13.18 14.58
C PRO A 154 6.52 12.23 14.42
N ALA A 155 6.31 11.71 13.21
CA ALA A 155 5.22 10.77 12.94
C ALA A 155 5.42 9.44 13.67
N LEU A 156 6.66 8.94 13.72
CA LEU A 156 6.98 7.68 14.37
C LEU A 156 6.86 7.79 15.90
N ILE A 157 7.38 8.88 16.50
CA ILE A 157 7.25 9.15 17.94
C ILE A 157 5.77 9.26 18.33
N LYS A 158 4.97 9.97 17.55
CA LYS A 158 3.52 10.12 17.80
C LYS A 158 2.82 8.77 17.92
N ILE A 159 3.15 7.79 17.07
CA ILE A 159 2.59 6.43 17.16
C ILE A 159 2.95 5.78 18.50
N CYS A 160 4.20 5.94 18.95
CA CYS A 160 4.68 5.32 20.18
C CYS A 160 4.02 5.88 21.44
N ILE A 161 3.64 7.17 21.46
CA ILE A 161 3.09 7.83 22.66
C ILE A 161 1.57 7.91 22.71
N THR A 162 0.87 7.93 21.56
CA THR A 162 -0.59 8.19 21.54
C THR A 162 -1.44 6.97 21.89
N ASN A 163 -0.90 5.79 21.92
CA ASN A 163 -1.59 4.52 22.24
C ASN A 163 -2.95 4.31 21.53
N ASN A 164 -3.17 5.01 20.42
CA ASN A 164 -4.38 4.96 19.59
C ASN A 164 -4.28 3.99 18.42
N THR A 165 -3.14 3.34 18.30
CA THR A 165 -2.84 2.38 17.24
C THR A 165 -2.90 0.96 17.77
N SER A 166 -2.92 -0.02 16.87
CA SER A 166 -2.80 -1.41 17.26
C SER A 166 -1.46 -1.71 17.92
N ASP A 167 -1.42 -2.71 18.82
CA ASP A 167 -0.17 -3.19 19.43
C ASP A 167 0.90 -3.50 18.38
N ARG A 168 0.47 -3.95 17.20
CA ARG A 168 1.37 -4.28 16.11
C ARG A 168 2.00 -3.03 15.48
N CYS A 169 1.24 -1.96 15.32
CA CYS A 169 1.77 -0.68 14.85
C CYS A 169 2.79 -0.12 15.85
N ASN A 170 2.46 -0.16 17.13
CA ASN A 170 3.37 0.24 18.20
C ASN A 170 4.67 -0.57 18.20
N PHE A 171 4.57 -1.89 18.13
CA PHE A 171 5.72 -2.78 18.10
C PHE A 171 6.64 -2.48 16.90
N ASN A 172 6.07 -2.31 15.72
CA ASN A 172 6.84 -1.96 14.52
C ASN A 172 7.51 -0.59 14.67
N ALA A 173 6.76 0.42 15.14
CA ALA A 173 7.30 1.77 15.33
C ALA A 173 8.47 1.78 16.31
N MET A 174 8.35 1.11 17.45
CA MET A 174 9.44 0.98 18.44
C MET A 174 10.68 0.28 17.84
N GLY A 175 10.48 -0.74 17.01
CA GLY A 175 11.59 -1.42 16.34
C GLY A 175 12.32 -0.51 15.36
N ASP A 176 11.57 0.28 14.60
CA ASP A 176 12.10 1.17 13.58
C ASP A 176 12.76 2.45 14.14
N LEU A 177 12.50 2.81 15.43
CA LEU A 177 13.22 3.91 16.10
C LEU A 177 14.74 3.71 16.07
N SER A 178 15.23 2.49 16.10
CA SER A 178 16.67 2.18 16.11
C SER A 178 17.42 2.64 14.85
N VAL A 179 16.71 2.97 13.78
CA VAL A 179 17.29 3.46 12.52
C VAL A 179 17.73 4.94 12.64
N PHE A 180 17.10 5.69 13.55
CA PHE A 180 17.27 7.14 13.67
C PHE A 180 18.29 7.54 14.73
N PRO A 181 18.93 8.74 14.59
CA PRO A 181 19.84 9.27 15.58
C PRO A 181 19.17 9.45 16.95
N LYS A 182 19.82 8.96 18.00
CA LYS A 182 19.28 8.94 19.36
C LYS A 182 18.98 10.34 19.92
N ASP A 183 19.85 11.30 19.64
CA ASP A 183 19.69 12.69 20.06
C ASP A 183 18.44 13.32 19.46
N LYS A 184 18.18 13.10 18.18
CA LYS A 184 16.97 13.56 17.49
C LYS A 184 15.70 12.91 18.05
N LEU A 185 15.76 11.62 18.35
CA LEU A 185 14.65 10.92 18.97
C LEU A 185 14.31 11.49 20.34
N LEU A 186 15.33 11.72 21.19
CA LEU A 186 15.14 12.27 22.54
C LEU A 186 14.58 13.70 22.51
N GLU A 187 15.09 14.54 21.63
CA GLU A 187 14.60 15.90 21.41
C GLU A 187 13.12 15.91 21.03
N GLU A 188 12.76 15.12 20.02
CA GLU A 188 11.38 15.06 19.53
C GLU A 188 10.44 14.41 20.55
N PHE A 189 10.92 13.39 21.27
CA PHE A 189 10.13 12.73 22.32
C PHE A 189 9.78 13.72 23.44
N ALA A 190 10.78 14.49 23.93
CA ALA A 190 10.55 15.52 24.93
C ALA A 190 9.55 16.57 24.42
N ARG A 191 9.71 17.04 23.18
CA ARG A 191 8.81 18.03 22.58
C ARG A 191 7.35 17.55 22.55
N GLN A 192 7.09 16.29 22.13
CA GLN A 192 5.74 15.76 22.04
C GLN A 192 5.15 15.37 23.40
N PHE A 193 5.98 15.06 24.38
CA PHE A 193 5.52 14.73 25.72
C PHE A 193 5.10 15.98 26.51
N ASP A 194 5.78 17.12 26.28
CA ASP A 194 5.48 18.38 26.93
C ASP A 194 4.30 19.14 26.28
N ASP A 195 3.97 18.85 25.00
CA ASP A 195 2.82 19.42 24.27
C ASP A 195 1.93 18.31 23.68
N PRO A 196 1.15 17.61 24.51
CA PRO A 196 0.26 16.54 24.06
C PRO A 196 -0.99 17.13 23.37
N LYS A 197 -0.89 17.51 22.11
CA LYS A 197 -2.03 17.89 21.27
C LYS A 197 -2.51 16.73 20.41
#